data_b719068bb730173d82e17d918bef6b4f
#
_entry.id   b719068bb730173d82e17d918bef6b4f
#
_cell.length_a   1.000
_cell.length_b   1.000
_cell.length_c   1.000
_cell.angle_alpha   90.00
_cell.angle_beta   90.00
_cell.angle_gamma   90.00
#
_symmetry.space_group_name_H-M   'P 1'
#
loop_
_entity.id
_entity.type
_entity.pdbx_description
1 polymer ?
#
loop_
_entity_poly.entity_id
_entity_poly.type
_entity_poly.pdbx_seq_one_letter_code
_entity_poly.pdbx_strand_id
1 'polypeptide(L)'
;MAPLAMMGECCRAVALLERMAALCPELMRSDVASGAFLVAAALQTSAVNVFVNAAALRDRAQASLFDATCDEMLDEWLPRAVGLGRSLLDEIRERGEAL
;
A
#
# COMPACT_ATOMS: atom_id res chain seq x y z
N MET A 1 -18.60 -2.68 -0.52
CA MET A 1 -17.91 -3.30 0.63
C MET A 1 -16.89 -2.32 1.20
N ALA A 2 -16.99 -2.01 2.50
CA ALA A 2 -16.15 -1.00 3.13
C ALA A 2 -14.64 -1.33 3.11
N PRO A 3 -14.20 -2.57 3.42
CA PRO A 3 -12.77 -2.87 3.35
C PRO A 3 -12.18 -2.70 1.95
N LEU A 4 -12.93 -2.99 0.91
CA LEU A 4 -12.47 -2.81 -0.48
C LEU A 4 -12.32 -1.32 -0.81
N ALA A 5 -13.23 -0.49 -0.32
CA ALA A 5 -13.13 0.97 -0.45
C ALA A 5 -11.88 1.51 0.27
N MET A 6 -11.56 0.97 1.44
CA MET A 6 -10.33 1.31 2.17
C MET A 6 -9.09 0.94 1.36
N MET A 7 -9.09 -0.22 0.71
CA MET A 7 -7.98 -0.60 -0.19
C MET A 7 -7.82 0.41 -1.32
N GLY A 8 -8.91 0.87 -1.91
CA GLY A 8 -8.89 1.91 -2.94
C GLY A 8 -8.24 3.20 -2.44
N GLU A 9 -8.55 3.62 -1.22
CA GLU A 9 -7.91 4.79 -0.61
C GLU A 9 -6.42 4.55 -0.37
N CYS A 10 -6.03 3.35 0.06
CA CYS A 10 -4.62 2.99 0.20
C CYS A 10 -3.88 3.08 -1.13
N CYS A 11 -4.47 2.61 -2.22
CA CYS A 11 -3.88 2.71 -3.56
C CYS A 11 -3.65 4.17 -3.96
N ARG A 12 -4.62 5.04 -3.71
CA ARG A 12 -4.47 6.47 -3.96
C ARG A 12 -3.37 7.09 -3.11
N ALA A 13 -3.26 6.68 -1.85
CA ALA A 13 -2.21 7.13 -0.95
C ALA A 13 -0.82 6.71 -1.44
N VAL A 14 -0.67 5.49 -1.96
CA VAL A 14 0.61 5.03 -2.56
C VAL A 14 0.99 5.93 -3.73
N ALA A 15 0.08 6.20 -4.65
CA ALA A 15 0.32 7.08 -5.79
C ALA A 15 0.75 8.48 -5.35
N LEU A 16 0.10 9.02 -4.32
CA LEU A 16 0.45 10.32 -3.75
C LEU A 16 1.84 10.32 -3.12
N LEU A 17 2.18 9.27 -2.37
CA LEU A 17 3.49 9.13 -1.75
C LEU A 17 4.60 9.02 -2.77
N GLU A 18 4.36 8.32 -3.88
CA GLU A 18 5.31 8.26 -5.01
C GLU A 18 5.59 9.66 -5.58
N ARG A 19 4.56 10.47 -5.73
CA ARG A 19 4.70 11.85 -6.20
C ARG A 19 5.42 12.71 -5.17
N MET A 20 5.10 12.55 -3.90
CA MET A 20 5.77 13.28 -2.82
C MET A 20 7.26 12.93 -2.76
N ALA A 21 7.61 11.66 -2.94
CA ALA A 21 9.01 11.22 -2.95
C ALA A 21 9.83 11.90 -4.04
N ALA A 22 9.20 12.18 -5.20
CA ALA A 22 9.86 12.85 -6.32
C ALA A 22 10.07 14.35 -6.08
N LEU A 23 9.26 14.97 -5.23
CA LEU A 23 9.19 16.42 -5.08
C LEU A 23 9.64 16.94 -3.71
N CYS A 24 9.67 16.08 -2.67
CA CYS A 24 9.88 16.53 -1.31
C CYS A 24 11.35 16.85 -1.02
N PRO A 25 11.60 17.78 -0.09
CA PRO A 25 12.96 18.02 0.43
C PRO A 25 13.52 16.77 1.10
N GLU A 26 14.84 16.69 1.13
CA GLU A 26 15.57 15.56 1.70
C GLU A 26 15.17 15.25 3.14
N LEU A 27 14.91 16.28 3.94
CA LEU A 27 14.50 16.14 5.35
C LEU A 27 13.17 15.41 5.53
N MET A 28 12.31 15.40 4.50
CA MET A 28 10.99 14.76 4.55
C MET A 28 10.98 13.34 3.99
N ARG A 29 12.10 12.85 3.46
CA ARG A 29 12.13 11.54 2.82
C ARG A 29 11.90 10.39 3.80
N SER A 30 12.33 10.54 5.05
CA SER A 30 12.06 9.54 6.09
C SER A 30 10.57 9.42 6.40
N ASP A 31 9.84 10.55 6.40
CA ASP A 31 8.40 10.55 6.63
C ASP A 31 7.66 9.85 5.48
N VAL A 32 8.09 10.09 4.24
CA VAL A 32 7.51 9.43 3.07
C VAL A 32 7.79 7.92 3.12
N ALA A 33 8.99 7.51 3.48
CA ALA A 33 9.33 6.10 3.64
C ALA A 33 8.45 5.42 4.69
N SER A 34 8.29 6.04 5.85
CA SER A 34 7.44 5.54 6.93
C SER A 34 5.99 5.45 6.49
N GLY A 35 5.49 6.47 5.79
CA GLY A 35 4.15 6.50 5.23
C GLY A 35 3.92 5.36 4.24
N ALA A 36 4.89 5.06 3.39
CA ALA A 36 4.82 3.97 2.42
C ALA A 36 4.68 2.61 3.11
N PHE A 37 5.46 2.35 4.14
CA PHE A 37 5.34 1.09 4.91
C PHE A 37 4.01 1.00 5.67
N LEU A 38 3.54 2.10 6.25
CA LEU A 38 2.25 2.12 6.94
C LEU A 38 1.09 1.87 5.97
N VAL A 39 1.11 2.46 4.79
CA VAL A 39 0.08 2.23 3.77
C VAL A 39 0.15 0.80 3.27
N ALA A 40 1.34 0.22 3.09
CA ALA A 40 1.49 -1.19 2.74
C ALA A 40 0.84 -2.10 3.78
N ALA A 41 1.02 -1.80 5.07
CA ALA A 41 0.37 -2.54 6.16
C ALA A 41 -1.15 -2.36 6.12
N ALA A 42 -1.63 -1.13 5.92
CA ALA A 42 -3.06 -0.84 5.85
C ALA A 42 -3.73 -1.55 4.68
N LEU A 43 -3.06 -1.60 3.51
CA LEU A 43 -3.54 -2.29 2.34
C LEU A 43 -3.72 -3.78 2.61
N GLN A 44 -2.74 -4.42 3.22
CA GLN A 44 -2.78 -5.84 3.57
C GLN A 44 -3.84 -6.13 4.65
N THR A 45 -3.95 -5.28 5.66
CA THR A 45 -4.94 -5.42 6.72
C THR A 45 -6.36 -5.31 6.16
N SER A 46 -6.59 -4.36 5.25
CA SER A 46 -7.88 -4.22 4.58
C SER A 46 -8.20 -5.44 3.72
N ALA A 47 -7.20 -6.01 3.05
CA ALA A 47 -7.36 -7.23 2.25
C ALA A 47 -7.80 -8.42 3.11
N VAL A 48 -7.25 -8.57 4.31
CA VAL A 48 -7.70 -9.61 5.25
C VAL A 48 -9.20 -9.50 5.49
N ASN A 49 -9.69 -8.28 5.72
CA ASN A 49 -11.10 -8.03 5.95
C ASN A 49 -11.97 -8.26 4.71
N VAL A 50 -11.46 -7.96 3.51
CA VAL A 50 -12.15 -8.29 2.26
C VAL A 50 -12.37 -9.80 2.17
N PHE A 51 -11.32 -10.59 2.37
CA PHE A 51 -11.39 -12.04 2.26
C PHE A 51 -12.30 -12.66 3.33
N VAL A 52 -12.26 -12.16 4.55
CA VAL A 52 -13.17 -12.61 5.63
C VAL A 52 -14.61 -12.32 5.26
N ASN A 53 -14.92 -11.11 4.80
CA ASN A 53 -16.28 -10.73 4.44
C ASN A 53 -16.77 -11.49 3.19
N ALA A 54 -15.92 -11.66 2.19
CA ALA A 54 -16.25 -12.41 0.98
C ALA A 54 -16.58 -13.88 1.31
N ALA A 55 -15.79 -14.49 2.21
CA ALA A 55 -16.02 -15.88 2.63
C ALA A 55 -17.40 -16.09 3.28
N ALA A 56 -17.95 -15.04 3.90
CA ALA A 56 -19.26 -15.10 4.56
C ALA A 56 -20.45 -14.85 3.62
N LEU A 57 -20.21 -14.43 2.37
CA LEU A 57 -21.28 -14.16 1.41
C LEU A 57 -21.90 -15.46 0.90
N ARG A 58 -23.22 -15.49 0.78
CA ARG A 58 -23.95 -16.61 0.17
C ARG A 58 -23.78 -16.62 -1.34
N ASP A 59 -23.78 -15.44 -1.96
CA ASP A 59 -23.55 -15.27 -3.40
C ASP A 59 -22.07 -15.51 -3.70
N ARG A 60 -21.77 -16.71 -4.17
CA ARG A 60 -20.36 -17.10 -4.45
C ARG A 60 -19.78 -16.41 -5.66
N ALA A 61 -20.62 -16.01 -6.62
CA ALA A 61 -20.16 -15.24 -7.77
C ALA A 61 -19.70 -13.85 -7.34
N GLN A 62 -20.45 -13.18 -6.47
CA GLN A 62 -20.07 -11.89 -5.92
C GLN A 62 -18.84 -11.99 -5.02
N ALA A 63 -18.74 -13.05 -4.21
CA ALA A 63 -17.56 -13.30 -3.40
C ALA A 63 -16.29 -13.41 -4.26
N SER A 64 -16.37 -14.14 -5.37
CA SER A 64 -15.24 -14.27 -6.31
C SER A 64 -14.85 -12.95 -6.95
N LEU A 65 -15.81 -12.09 -7.24
CA LEU A 65 -15.51 -10.75 -7.77
C LEU A 65 -14.77 -9.89 -6.76
N PHE A 66 -15.19 -9.91 -5.49
CA PHE A 66 -14.49 -9.18 -4.43
C PHE A 66 -13.07 -9.71 -4.23
N ASP A 67 -12.90 -11.03 -4.20
CA ASP A 67 -11.58 -11.65 -4.06
C ASP A 67 -10.66 -11.26 -5.23
N ALA A 68 -11.17 -11.32 -6.45
CA ALA A 68 -10.40 -10.96 -7.64
C ALA A 68 -9.98 -9.49 -7.65
N THR A 69 -10.89 -8.59 -7.28
CA THR A 69 -10.59 -7.16 -7.19
C THR A 69 -9.54 -6.88 -6.12
N CYS A 70 -9.64 -7.56 -4.98
CA CYS A 70 -8.67 -7.48 -3.90
C CYS A 70 -7.28 -7.93 -4.36
N ASP A 71 -7.22 -9.09 -5.03
CA ASP A 71 -5.96 -9.63 -5.55
C ASP A 71 -5.30 -8.68 -6.57
N GLU A 72 -6.08 -8.09 -7.47
CA GLU A 72 -5.58 -7.11 -8.42
C GLU A 72 -4.95 -5.90 -7.73
N MET A 73 -5.62 -5.36 -6.71
CA MET A 73 -5.08 -4.23 -5.95
C MET A 73 -3.79 -4.59 -5.22
N LEU A 74 -3.74 -5.76 -4.59
CA LEU A 74 -2.54 -6.23 -3.90
C LEU A 74 -1.37 -6.43 -4.88
N ASP A 75 -1.64 -7.07 -6.02
CA ASP A 75 -0.60 -7.40 -6.99
C ASP A 75 0.05 -6.16 -7.60
N GLU A 76 -0.72 -5.11 -7.81
CA GLU A 76 -0.19 -3.86 -8.37
C GLU A 76 0.41 -2.95 -7.30
N TRP A 77 -0.33 -2.71 -6.22
CA TRP A 77 -0.03 -1.60 -5.32
C TRP A 77 0.85 -1.97 -4.14
N LEU A 78 0.80 -3.22 -3.66
CA LEU A 78 1.66 -3.63 -2.54
C LEU A 78 3.14 -3.58 -2.89
N PRO A 79 3.59 -4.12 -4.05
CA PRO A 79 5.00 -3.98 -4.43
C PRO A 79 5.43 -2.53 -4.61
N ARG A 80 4.56 -1.67 -5.10
CA ARG A 80 4.85 -0.24 -5.26
C ARG A 80 5.07 0.43 -3.91
N ALA A 81 4.20 0.17 -2.94
CA ALA A 81 4.33 0.74 -1.59
C ALA A 81 5.60 0.27 -0.89
N VAL A 82 5.83 -1.03 -0.87
CA VAL A 82 7.02 -1.63 -0.24
C VAL A 82 8.30 -1.18 -0.96
N GLY A 83 8.28 -1.18 -2.29
CA GLY A 83 9.41 -0.75 -3.10
C GLY A 83 9.78 0.71 -2.85
N LEU A 84 8.80 1.59 -2.75
CA LEU A 84 9.03 3.00 -2.43
C LEU A 84 9.68 3.15 -1.05
N GLY A 85 9.12 2.48 -0.03
CA GLY A 85 9.66 2.52 1.32
C GLY A 85 11.09 2.02 1.39
N ARG A 86 11.39 0.90 0.73
CA ARG A 86 12.74 0.32 0.70
C ARG A 86 13.74 1.20 -0.05
N SER A 87 13.33 1.76 -1.18
CA SER A 87 14.17 2.65 -1.98
C SER A 87 14.60 3.88 -1.16
N LEU A 88 13.64 4.50 -0.47
CA LEU A 88 13.92 5.66 0.39
C LEU A 88 14.77 5.28 1.61
N LEU A 89 14.48 4.13 2.21
CA LEU A 89 15.28 3.62 3.33
C LEU A 89 16.74 3.41 2.93
N ASP A 90 16.98 2.84 1.76
CA ASP A 90 18.33 2.60 1.25
C ASP A 90 19.06 3.92 1.01
N GLU A 91 18.40 4.93 0.45
CA GLU A 91 18.98 6.27 0.28
C GLU A 91 19.40 6.87 1.63
N ILE A 92 18.55 6.75 2.63
CA ILE A 92 18.80 7.28 3.98
C ILE A 92 20.00 6.57 4.61
N ARG A 93 20.09 5.26 4.47
CA ARG A 93 21.22 4.47 4.99
C ARG A 93 22.52 4.84 4.30
N GLU A 94 22.52 4.96 2.97
CA GLU A 94 23.70 5.35 2.19
C GLU A 94 24.21 6.73 2.59
N ARG A 95 23.32 7.69 2.83
CA ARG A 95 23.71 9.01 3.31
C ARG A 95 24.33 8.97 4.70
N GLY A 96 23.78 8.15 5.59
CA GLY A 96 24.33 7.95 6.93
C GLY A 96 25.72 7.34 6.90
N GLU A 97 25.98 6.39 6.00
CA GLU A 97 27.27 5.77 5.81
C GLU A 97 28.31 6.74 5.23
N ALA A 98 27.87 7.70 4.42
CA ALA A 98 28.75 8.71 3.81
C ALA A 98 29.19 9.80 4.81
N LEU A 99 28.50 9.96 5.91
CA LEU A 99 28.86 10.91 6.95
C LEU A 99 29.92 10.36 7.90
#